data_bae975be41700ea61950bc9fdbf30d05
#
_entry.id   bae975be41700ea61950bc9fdbf30d05
#
_cell.length_a   1.000
_cell.length_b   1.000
_cell.length_c   1.000
_cell.angle_alpha   90.00
_cell.angle_beta   90.00
_cell.angle_gamma   90.00
#
_symmetry.space_group_name_H-M   'P 1'
#
loop_
_entity.id
_entity.type
_entity.pdbx_description
1 polymer ?
#
loop_
_entity_poly.entity_id
_entity_poly.type
_entity_poly.pdbx_seq_one_letter_code
_entity_poly.pdbx_strand_id
1 'polypeptide(L)'
;MSKPRIWVTRRLSDATLERAARDYEVVINYEDRPGTAEEIIAASAAFDGIIPCHSEHFSAEVVAQFSDRLKIVANHSVGVDHCDLPALKSRGIVVTNTPDVLSDATAELAMLLMLGAAIGRASCRERV
;
A
#
# COMPACT_ATOMS: atom_id res chain seq x y z
N MET A 1 -5.24 15.74 24.38
CA MET A 1 -4.21 14.88 23.74
C MET A 1 -4.21 15.21 22.26
N SER A 2 -3.05 15.43 21.67
CA SER A 2 -2.94 15.62 20.21
C SER A 2 -3.24 14.31 19.50
N LYS A 3 -3.94 14.40 18.35
CA LYS A 3 -4.18 13.21 17.51
C LYS A 3 -2.85 12.67 16.97
N PRO A 4 -2.70 11.33 16.84
CA PRO A 4 -1.55 10.78 16.14
C PRO A 4 -1.51 11.28 14.68
N ARG A 5 -0.30 11.53 14.17
CA ARG A 5 -0.10 12.02 12.81
C ARG A 5 0.16 10.86 11.87
N ILE A 6 -0.57 10.82 10.76
CA ILE A 6 -0.39 9.79 9.74
C ILE A 6 -0.13 10.41 8.37
N TRP A 7 0.77 9.78 7.61
CA TRP A 7 1.05 10.13 6.22
C TRP A 7 0.46 9.09 5.28
N VAL A 8 -0.34 9.56 4.34
CA VAL A 8 -0.95 8.73 3.29
C VAL A 8 -0.22 8.99 1.99
N THR A 9 0.47 7.99 1.45
CA THR A 9 1.36 8.14 0.29
C THR A 9 0.62 8.28 -1.04
N ARG A 10 -0.65 7.87 -1.07
CA ARG A 10 -1.50 7.92 -2.26
C ARG A 10 -2.85 8.54 -1.95
N ARG A 11 -3.51 9.08 -2.96
CA ARG A 11 -4.87 9.56 -2.81
C ARG A 11 -5.83 8.39 -2.59
N LEU A 12 -6.48 8.36 -1.46
CA LEU A 12 -7.57 7.43 -1.14
C LEU A 12 -8.92 8.09 -1.41
N SER A 13 -10.00 7.32 -1.31
CA SER A 13 -11.36 7.87 -1.45
C SER A 13 -11.64 8.91 -0.37
N ASP A 14 -12.45 9.92 -0.72
CA ASP A 14 -12.78 11.01 0.21
C ASP A 14 -13.43 10.47 1.49
N ALA A 15 -14.32 9.47 1.37
CA ALA A 15 -14.95 8.82 2.53
C ALA A 15 -13.91 8.17 3.48
N THR A 16 -12.84 7.56 2.93
CA THR A 16 -11.76 6.97 3.73
C THR A 16 -10.96 8.05 4.45
N LEU A 17 -10.66 9.14 3.75
CA LEU A 17 -9.91 10.27 4.33
C LEU A 17 -10.71 10.99 5.41
N GLU A 18 -12.01 11.21 5.20
CA GLU A 18 -12.91 11.77 6.20
C GLU A 18 -13.00 10.86 7.45
N ARG A 19 -13.07 9.54 7.25
CA ARG A 19 -13.07 8.60 8.37
C ARG A 19 -11.76 8.64 9.15
N ALA A 20 -10.63 8.70 8.47
CA ALA A 20 -9.32 8.80 9.11
C ALA A 20 -9.15 10.12 9.88
N ALA A 21 -9.62 11.23 9.34
CA ALA A 21 -9.52 12.57 9.96
C ALA A 21 -10.29 12.71 11.30
N ARG A 22 -11.23 11.79 11.59
CA ARG A 22 -11.92 11.79 12.89
C ARG A 22 -10.96 11.48 14.03
N ASP A 23 -10.02 10.54 13.82
CA ASP A 23 -9.17 10.00 14.88
C ASP A 23 -7.71 10.43 14.74
N TYR A 24 -7.27 10.85 13.53
CA TYR A 24 -5.89 11.15 13.17
C TYR A 24 -5.73 12.54 12.56
N GLU A 25 -4.53 13.10 12.66
CA GLU A 25 -4.07 14.21 11.82
C GLU A 25 -3.52 13.61 10.52
N VAL A 26 -4.27 13.76 9.43
CA VAL A 26 -3.96 13.12 8.14
C VAL A 26 -3.23 14.09 7.23
N VAL A 27 -2.05 13.69 6.75
CA VAL A 27 -1.31 14.38 5.69
C VAL A 27 -1.28 13.49 4.46
N ILE A 28 -1.67 14.02 3.31
CA ILE A 28 -1.82 13.26 2.07
C ILE A 28 -0.76 13.71 1.07
N ASN A 29 -0.16 12.77 0.35
CA ASN A 29 0.63 13.08 -0.83
C ASN A 29 -0.32 13.36 -2.01
N TYR A 30 -0.52 14.63 -2.33
CA TYR A 30 -1.42 15.04 -3.42
C TYR A 30 -0.82 14.84 -4.82
N GLU A 31 0.49 14.62 -4.94
CA GLU A 31 1.13 14.36 -6.22
C GLU A 31 0.80 12.98 -6.79
N ASP A 32 0.21 12.11 -5.99
CA ASP A 32 -0.23 10.74 -6.34
C ASP A 32 0.85 9.91 -7.04
N ARG A 33 2.10 10.11 -6.64
CA ARG A 33 3.27 9.34 -7.05
C ARG A 33 3.81 8.50 -5.89
N PRO A 34 4.57 7.43 -6.15
CA PRO A 34 5.27 6.71 -5.10
C PRO A 34 6.19 7.63 -4.30
N GLY A 35 6.18 7.45 -2.98
CA GLY A 35 7.16 8.10 -2.11
C GLY A 35 8.57 7.55 -2.38
N THR A 36 9.56 8.43 -2.42
CA THR A 36 10.97 7.99 -2.50
C THR A 36 11.46 7.45 -1.17
N ALA A 37 12.58 6.72 -1.17
CA ALA A 37 13.17 6.21 0.08
C ALA A 37 13.48 7.35 1.07
N GLU A 38 14.00 8.47 0.58
CA GLU A 38 14.31 9.65 1.39
C GLU A 38 13.06 10.27 2.01
N GLU A 39 11.96 10.35 1.25
CA GLU A 39 10.67 10.85 1.74
C GLU A 39 10.08 9.93 2.82
N ILE A 40 10.19 8.61 2.63
CA ILE A 40 9.72 7.62 3.60
C ILE A 40 10.54 7.71 4.89
N ILE A 41 11.87 7.85 4.79
CA ILE A 41 12.76 8.03 5.95
C ILE A 41 12.42 9.32 6.68
N ALA A 42 12.26 10.44 5.96
CA ALA A 42 11.87 11.72 6.55
C ALA A 42 10.49 11.63 7.22
N ALA A 43 9.53 10.95 6.58
CA ALA A 43 8.20 10.72 7.13
C ALA A 43 8.25 9.92 8.44
N SER A 44 9.18 8.96 8.58
CA SER A 44 9.34 8.18 9.82
C SER A 44 9.65 9.05 11.05
N ALA A 45 10.29 10.21 10.85
CA ALA A 45 10.58 11.18 11.91
C ALA A 45 9.44 12.17 12.18
N ALA A 46 8.55 12.38 11.21
CA ALA A 46 7.47 13.37 11.27
C ALA A 46 6.11 12.78 11.67
N PHE A 47 5.90 11.48 11.42
CA PHE A 47 4.61 10.82 11.57
C PHE A 47 4.68 9.60 12.49
N ASP A 48 3.55 9.30 13.13
CA ASP A 48 3.38 8.14 14.00
C ASP A 48 2.98 6.89 13.20
N GLY A 49 2.40 7.08 12.00
CA GLY A 49 2.01 6.02 11.07
C GLY A 49 2.15 6.43 9.61
N ILE A 50 2.38 5.45 8.76
CA ILE A 50 2.41 5.62 7.30
C ILE A 50 1.38 4.65 6.69
N ILE A 51 0.58 5.15 5.74
CA ILE A 51 -0.31 4.32 4.91
C ILE A 51 0.27 4.31 3.49
N PRO A 52 1.12 3.34 3.17
CA PRO A 52 1.71 3.19 1.84
C PRO A 52 0.82 2.34 0.94
N CYS A 53 1.15 2.33 -0.36
CA CYS A 53 0.70 1.37 -1.33
C CYS A 53 1.83 0.36 -1.64
N HIS A 54 1.58 -0.61 -2.49
CA HIS A 54 2.57 -1.62 -2.90
C HIS A 54 3.78 -1.05 -3.68
N SER A 55 3.71 0.21 -4.09
CA SER A 55 4.75 0.88 -4.88
C SER A 55 5.88 1.46 -4.04
N GLU A 56 5.71 1.61 -2.74
CA GLU A 56 6.75 2.06 -1.81
C GLU A 56 7.52 0.85 -1.26
N HIS A 57 8.85 0.92 -1.26
CA HIS A 57 9.71 -0.18 -0.81
C HIS A 57 10.32 0.09 0.56
N PHE A 58 10.05 -0.80 1.49
CA PHE A 58 10.57 -0.79 2.87
C PHE A 58 11.66 -1.85 3.02
N SER A 59 12.80 -1.64 2.32
CA SER A 59 13.95 -2.53 2.44
C SER A 59 14.61 -2.42 3.82
N ALA A 60 15.41 -3.42 4.19
CA ALA A 60 16.14 -3.41 5.46
C ALA A 60 17.01 -2.14 5.62
N GLU A 61 17.62 -1.67 4.53
CA GLU A 61 18.48 -0.47 4.51
C GLU A 61 17.68 0.81 4.77
N VAL A 62 16.46 0.91 4.22
CA VAL A 62 15.54 2.03 4.44
C VAL A 62 15.02 1.99 5.87
N VAL A 63 14.57 0.82 6.33
CA VAL A 63 14.04 0.61 7.69
C VAL A 63 15.08 0.89 8.77
N ALA A 64 16.35 0.58 8.52
CA ALA A 64 17.44 0.87 9.45
C ALA A 64 17.58 2.37 9.78
N GLN A 65 17.14 3.24 8.88
CA GLN A 65 17.22 4.70 9.02
C GLN A 65 15.94 5.33 9.63
N PHE A 66 14.93 4.52 9.96
CA PHE A 66 13.68 5.04 10.52
C PHE A 66 13.87 5.60 11.92
N SER A 67 13.09 6.62 12.22
CA SER A 67 12.95 7.16 13.58
C SER A 67 12.11 6.23 14.45
N ASP A 68 12.38 6.23 15.75
CA ASP A 68 11.58 5.49 16.76
C ASP A 68 10.17 6.06 16.95
N ARG A 69 9.88 7.19 16.30
CA ARG A 69 8.55 7.80 16.28
C ARG A 69 7.55 6.96 15.50
N LEU A 70 7.97 6.38 14.36
CA LEU A 70 7.09 5.56 13.53
C LEU A 70 6.71 4.27 14.27
N LYS A 71 5.41 4.04 14.43
CA LYS A 71 4.85 2.88 15.15
C LYS A 71 4.18 1.87 14.26
N ILE A 72 3.65 2.32 13.11
CA ILE A 72 2.85 1.47 12.24
C ILE A 72 3.05 1.79 10.76
N VAL A 73 3.14 0.75 9.95
CA VAL A 73 3.03 0.78 8.50
C VAL A 73 1.75 0.02 8.14
N ALA A 74 0.69 0.76 7.77
CA ALA A 74 -0.63 0.19 7.46
C ALA A 74 -0.80 0.11 5.94
N ASN A 75 -0.45 -1.02 5.34
CA ASN A 75 -0.44 -1.18 3.90
C ASN A 75 -1.84 -1.14 3.28
N HIS A 76 -2.03 -0.25 2.31
CA HIS A 76 -3.16 -0.26 1.40
C HIS A 76 -2.87 -1.24 0.24
N SER A 77 -2.63 -2.49 0.60
CA SER A 77 -2.34 -3.60 -0.32
C SER A 77 -2.62 -4.96 0.34
N VAL A 78 -2.89 -5.96 -0.48
CA VAL A 78 -3.04 -7.36 -0.03
C VAL A 78 -1.68 -7.96 0.29
N GLY A 79 -0.73 -7.85 -0.65
CA GLY A 79 0.63 -8.33 -0.48
C GLY A 79 1.48 -7.38 0.37
N VAL A 80 2.54 -7.93 0.95
CA VAL A 80 3.53 -7.22 1.77
C VAL A 80 4.97 -7.46 1.28
N ASP A 81 5.13 -7.93 0.04
CA ASP A 81 6.43 -8.30 -0.55
C ASP A 81 7.40 -7.10 -0.66
N HIS A 82 6.86 -5.89 -0.67
CA HIS A 82 7.61 -4.63 -0.68
C HIS A 82 8.11 -4.23 0.72
N CYS A 83 7.79 -5.01 1.76
CA CYS A 83 8.14 -4.74 3.15
C CYS A 83 9.10 -5.80 3.69
N ASP A 84 10.27 -5.40 4.18
CA ASP A 84 11.12 -6.28 4.97
C ASP A 84 10.52 -6.44 6.38
N LEU A 85 9.67 -7.47 6.54
CA LEU A 85 8.96 -7.71 7.80
C LEU A 85 9.90 -7.97 8.99
N PRO A 86 10.99 -8.76 8.85
CA PRO A 86 11.98 -8.92 9.93
C PRO A 86 12.59 -7.60 10.38
N ALA A 87 12.99 -6.74 9.44
CA ALA A 87 13.56 -5.44 9.75
C ALA A 87 12.57 -4.52 10.47
N LEU A 88 11.33 -4.42 9.98
CA LEU A 88 10.26 -3.62 10.61
C LEU A 88 9.93 -4.13 12.03
N LYS A 89 9.83 -5.46 12.18
CA LYS A 89 9.59 -6.07 13.48
C LYS A 89 10.72 -5.80 14.48
N SER A 90 11.97 -5.85 14.04
CA SER A 90 13.13 -5.56 14.92
C SER A 90 13.13 -4.12 15.45
N ARG A 91 12.51 -3.19 14.71
CA ARG A 91 12.31 -1.80 15.11
C ARG A 91 11.03 -1.58 15.94
N GLY A 92 10.27 -2.64 16.22
CA GLY A 92 8.99 -2.56 16.94
C GLY A 92 7.87 -1.90 16.14
N ILE A 93 8.00 -1.85 14.80
CA ILE A 93 7.00 -1.27 13.92
C ILE A 93 5.97 -2.33 13.54
N VAL A 94 4.70 -2.03 13.81
CA VAL A 94 3.59 -2.91 13.43
C VAL A 94 3.33 -2.78 11.93
N VAL A 95 3.14 -3.91 11.25
CA VAL A 95 2.76 -3.94 9.83
C VAL A 95 1.39 -4.57 9.69
N THR A 96 0.50 -3.92 8.96
CA THR A 96 -0.83 -4.44 8.62
C THR A 96 -1.05 -4.42 7.11
N ASN A 97 -1.97 -5.22 6.62
CA ASN A 97 -2.38 -5.29 5.23
C ASN A 97 -3.90 -5.46 5.10
N THR A 98 -4.41 -5.53 3.87
CA THR A 98 -5.84 -5.73 3.57
C THR A 98 -6.05 -7.08 2.87
N PRO A 99 -6.03 -8.22 3.61
CA PRO A 99 -6.17 -9.54 3.02
C PRO A 99 -7.58 -9.77 2.46
N ASP A 100 -7.67 -10.65 1.46
CA ASP A 100 -8.91 -11.22 0.89
C ASP A 100 -9.93 -10.23 0.28
N VAL A 101 -9.59 -8.95 0.15
CA VAL A 101 -10.54 -7.92 -0.33
C VAL A 101 -10.74 -7.90 -1.85
N LEU A 102 -9.91 -8.61 -2.64
CA LEU A 102 -9.94 -8.60 -4.10
C LEU A 102 -9.74 -9.98 -4.76
N SER A 103 -9.65 -11.06 -3.98
CA SER A 103 -9.35 -12.40 -4.50
C SER A 103 -10.40 -12.88 -5.48
N ASP A 104 -11.69 -12.73 -5.18
CA ASP A 104 -12.79 -13.15 -6.04
C ASP A 104 -12.80 -12.37 -7.37
N ALA A 105 -12.73 -11.05 -7.31
CA ALA A 105 -12.70 -10.20 -8.51
C ALA A 105 -11.49 -10.50 -9.41
N THR A 106 -10.32 -10.77 -8.81
CA THR A 106 -9.12 -11.15 -9.55
C THR A 106 -9.28 -12.52 -10.21
N ALA A 107 -9.86 -13.49 -9.52
CA ALA A 107 -10.13 -14.83 -10.05
C ALA A 107 -11.14 -14.78 -11.20
N GLU A 108 -12.22 -14.04 -11.06
CA GLU A 108 -13.24 -13.84 -12.11
C GLU A 108 -12.64 -13.23 -13.36
N LEU A 109 -11.80 -12.18 -13.21
CA LEU A 109 -11.12 -11.55 -14.34
C LEU A 109 -10.13 -12.51 -15.00
N ALA A 110 -9.39 -13.31 -14.25
CA ALA A 110 -8.47 -14.30 -14.79
C ALA A 110 -9.22 -15.36 -15.63
N MET A 111 -10.34 -15.85 -15.13
CA MET A 111 -11.21 -16.79 -15.87
C MET A 111 -11.76 -16.17 -17.15
N LEU A 112 -12.23 -14.92 -17.08
CA LEU A 112 -12.74 -14.18 -18.24
C LEU A 112 -11.66 -14.01 -19.31
N LEU A 113 -10.45 -13.66 -18.93
CA LEU A 113 -9.32 -13.48 -19.85
C LEU A 113 -8.90 -14.82 -20.50
N MET A 114 -8.88 -15.92 -19.74
CA MET A 114 -8.60 -17.25 -20.30
C MET A 114 -9.64 -17.68 -21.33
N LEU A 115 -10.93 -17.53 -21.01
CA LEU A 115 -12.03 -17.83 -21.94
C LEU A 115 -12.01 -16.92 -23.16
N GLY A 116 -11.78 -15.62 -22.97
CA GLY A 116 -11.66 -14.65 -24.07
C GLY A 116 -10.51 -14.97 -25.02
N ALA A 117 -9.36 -15.36 -24.51
CA ALA A 117 -8.21 -15.78 -25.31
C ALA A 117 -8.49 -17.07 -26.08
N ALA A 118 -9.20 -18.03 -25.48
CA ALA A 118 -9.58 -19.29 -26.15
C ALA A 118 -10.57 -19.04 -27.29
N ILE A 119 -11.62 -18.23 -27.08
CA ILE A 119 -12.63 -17.88 -28.08
C ILE A 119 -12.01 -17.03 -29.22
N GLY A 120 -11.16 -16.07 -28.91
CA GLY A 120 -10.48 -15.24 -29.90
C GLY A 120 -9.62 -16.04 -30.87
N ARG A 121 -8.96 -17.09 -30.41
CA ARG A 121 -8.19 -18.02 -31.25
C ARG A 121 -9.07 -18.87 -32.17
N ALA A 122 -10.25 -19.27 -31.73
CA ALA A 122 -11.20 -20.02 -32.54
C ALA A 122 -11.74 -19.15 -33.70
N SER A 123 -12.13 -17.91 -33.42
CA SER A 123 -12.69 -16.99 -34.44
C SER A 123 -11.65 -16.56 -35.49
N CYS A 124 -10.37 -16.51 -35.16
CA CYS A 124 -9.30 -16.22 -36.11
C CYS A 124 -9.00 -17.40 -37.07
N ARG A 125 -9.32 -18.63 -36.68
CA ARG A 125 -9.11 -19.81 -37.53
C ARG A 125 -10.20 -20.04 -38.59
N GLU A 126 -11.41 -19.52 -38.36
CA GLU A 126 -12.52 -19.66 -39.31
C GLU A 126 -12.57 -18.59 -40.41
N ARG A 127 -11.66 -17.62 -40.40
CA ARG A 127 -11.58 -16.54 -41.41
C ARG A 127 -10.46 -16.70 -42.44
N VAL A 128 -9.89 -17.90 -42.59
CA VAL A 128 -8.91 -18.21 -43.62
C VAL A 128 -9.48 -19.20 -44.63
#